data_1a603f0a752fd97ec244a3ea9782e112
#
_entry.id   1a603f0a752fd97ec244a3ea9782e112
#
_cell.length_a   1.000
_cell.length_b   1.000
_cell.length_c   1.000
_cell.angle_alpha   90.00
_cell.angle_beta   90.00
_cell.angle_gamma   90.00
#
_symmetry.space_group_name_H-M   'P 1'
#
loop_
_entity.id
_entity.type
_entity.pdbx_description
1 polymer ?
#
loop_
_entity_poly.entity_id
_entity_poly.type
_entity_poly.pdbx_seq_one_letter_code
_entity_poly.pdbx_strand_id
1 'polypeptide(L)'
;MTIDIRRLRDRLPQEIADLESEARREGHRHIARLIDEWSIGDNRFDRDGERLLGAYVDGELAGIGGMTVETAMSGALRMRRFYIRPAMRGRGIGRMLALALLDHARSFCIVVTVHAGNDGAARFWESLGFQPDGRDGHTHLFALQHHSDDPAASNLHRCVTPRSP
;
A
#
# COMPACT_ATOMS: atom_id res chain seq x y z
N MET A 1 -17.89 -10.06 13.21
CA MET A 1 -16.56 -9.45 12.96
C MET A 1 -16.76 -8.14 12.19
N THR A 2 -16.37 -7.04 12.79
CA THR A 2 -16.44 -5.72 12.16
C THR A 2 -15.05 -5.34 11.66
N ILE A 3 -14.92 -5.11 10.35
CA ILE A 3 -13.67 -4.67 9.72
C ILE A 3 -13.82 -3.20 9.37
N ASP A 4 -12.87 -2.39 9.82
CA ASP A 4 -12.83 -0.95 9.61
C ASP A 4 -11.47 -0.55 9.01
N ILE A 5 -11.49 0.12 7.87
CA ILE A 5 -10.29 0.62 7.21
C ILE A 5 -10.15 2.10 7.51
N ARG A 6 -9.04 2.48 8.15
CA ARG A 6 -8.77 3.85 8.58
C ARG A 6 -7.50 4.39 7.97
N ARG A 7 -7.52 5.64 7.55
CA ARG A 7 -6.30 6.33 7.16
C ARG A 7 -5.46 6.67 8.39
N LEU A 8 -4.17 6.35 8.32
CA LEU A 8 -3.21 6.68 9.37
C LEU A 8 -2.47 7.96 8.99
N ARG A 9 -2.61 8.99 9.83
CA ARG A 9 -2.00 10.32 9.68
C ARG A 9 -1.35 10.72 10.99
N ASP A 10 -0.52 11.75 10.96
CA ASP A 10 0.07 12.45 12.10
C ASP A 10 0.94 11.56 12.99
N ARG A 11 0.46 10.40 13.37
CA ARG A 11 1.20 9.40 14.16
C ARG A 11 0.77 7.98 13.82
N LEU A 12 1.70 7.04 14.01
CA LEU A 12 1.39 5.62 13.90
C LEU A 12 0.59 5.16 15.14
N PRO A 13 -0.33 4.19 14.98
CA PRO A 13 -1.02 3.61 16.11
C PRO A 13 -0.04 2.90 17.05
N GLN A 14 -0.36 2.87 18.32
CA GLN A 14 0.49 2.25 19.33
C GLN A 14 0.68 0.75 19.08
N GLU A 15 -0.34 0.08 18.56
CA GLU A 15 -0.29 -1.35 18.22
C GLU A 15 0.66 -1.69 17.07
N ILE A 16 1.24 -0.70 16.39
CA ILE A 16 2.23 -0.96 15.33
C ILE A 16 3.43 -1.75 15.84
N ALA A 17 3.76 -1.60 17.13
CA ALA A 17 4.84 -2.36 17.76
C ALA A 17 4.55 -3.87 17.77
N ASP A 18 3.30 -4.27 17.95
CA ASP A 18 2.90 -5.68 17.90
C ASP A 18 3.00 -6.24 16.48
N LEU A 19 2.59 -5.47 15.48
CA LEU A 19 2.76 -5.84 14.08
C LEU A 19 4.24 -6.02 13.72
N GLU A 20 5.09 -5.10 14.19
CA GLU A 20 6.53 -5.18 13.96
C GLU A 20 7.11 -6.46 14.57
N SER A 21 6.75 -6.77 15.81
CA SER A 21 7.22 -7.98 16.49
C SER A 21 6.80 -9.25 15.75
N GLU A 22 5.56 -9.33 15.29
CA GLU A 22 5.06 -10.47 14.52
C GLU A 22 5.72 -10.59 13.15
N ALA A 23 5.89 -9.47 12.44
CA ALA A 23 6.56 -9.43 11.15
C ALA A 23 8.03 -9.90 11.28
N ARG A 24 8.73 -9.45 12.30
CA ARG A 24 10.11 -9.84 12.57
C ARG A 24 10.24 -11.34 12.87
N ARG A 25 9.31 -11.93 13.60
CA ARG A 25 9.26 -13.38 13.85
C ARG A 25 9.13 -14.18 12.56
N GLU A 26 8.48 -13.62 11.55
CA GLU A 26 8.35 -14.22 10.22
C GLU A 26 9.56 -13.90 9.30
N GLY A 27 10.55 -13.15 9.78
CA GLY A 27 11.74 -12.77 9.00
C GLY A 27 11.56 -11.51 8.16
N HIS A 28 10.50 -10.72 8.39
CA HIS A 28 10.22 -9.49 7.65
C HIS A 28 10.68 -8.24 8.42
N ARG A 29 11.31 -7.32 7.71
CA ARG A 29 11.83 -6.06 8.26
C ARG A 29 11.07 -4.81 7.79
N HIS A 30 10.07 -4.98 6.95
CA HIS A 30 9.40 -3.84 6.33
C HIS A 30 8.56 -3.01 7.31
N ILE A 31 8.06 -3.58 8.39
CA ILE A 31 7.34 -2.83 9.42
C ILE A 31 8.31 -2.05 10.33
N ALA A 32 9.45 -2.64 10.68
CA ALA A 32 10.52 -1.90 11.37
C ALA A 32 10.98 -0.69 10.56
N ARG A 33 11.13 -0.85 9.24
CA ARG A 33 11.45 0.24 8.33
C ARG A 33 10.38 1.33 8.31
N LEU A 34 9.12 0.95 8.30
CA LEU A 34 8.01 1.90 8.39
C LEU A 34 8.13 2.77 9.63
N ILE A 35 8.38 2.16 10.79
CA ILE A 35 8.51 2.86 12.07
C ILE A 35 9.71 3.81 12.04
N ASP A 36 10.85 3.36 11.56
CA ASP A 36 12.07 4.16 11.49
C ASP A 36 11.92 5.35 10.55
N GLU A 37 11.44 5.13 9.34
CA GLU A 37 11.22 6.19 8.34
C GLU A 37 10.19 7.22 8.82
N TRP A 38 9.14 6.76 9.47
CA TRP A 38 8.13 7.64 10.06
C TRP A 38 8.73 8.50 11.18
N SER A 39 9.50 7.88 12.05
CA SER A 39 10.11 8.55 13.20
C SER A 39 11.06 9.68 12.81
N ILE A 40 11.89 9.46 11.77
CA ILE A 40 12.83 10.48 11.28
C ILE A 40 12.24 11.42 10.24
N GLY A 41 11.01 11.17 9.79
CA GLY A 41 10.32 11.99 8.80
C GLY A 41 10.67 11.73 7.34
N ASP A 42 11.38 10.65 7.03
CA ASP A 42 11.74 10.30 5.65
C ASP A 42 10.54 9.88 4.82
N ASN A 43 9.59 9.17 5.43
CA ASN A 43 8.37 8.75 4.78
C ASN A 43 7.20 8.69 5.78
N ARG A 44 6.23 9.56 5.60
CA ARG A 44 4.98 9.59 6.37
C ARG A 44 3.75 9.42 5.49
N PHE A 45 3.93 8.96 4.26
CA PHE A 45 2.84 8.72 3.31
C PHE A 45 1.92 9.94 3.14
N ASP A 46 2.48 11.14 3.12
CA ASP A 46 1.78 12.41 3.14
C ASP A 46 1.97 13.27 1.89
N ARG A 47 2.70 12.76 0.88
CA ARG A 47 2.79 13.42 -0.42
C ARG A 47 1.51 13.20 -1.22
N ASP A 48 1.30 14.00 -2.27
CA ASP A 48 0.14 13.88 -3.14
C ASP A 48 0.00 12.45 -3.70
N GLY A 49 -1.16 11.86 -3.49
CA GLY A 49 -1.47 10.47 -3.89
C GLY A 49 -1.01 9.40 -2.91
N GLU A 50 -0.13 9.72 -1.99
CA GLU A 50 0.35 8.76 -0.99
C GLU A 50 -0.67 8.55 0.13
N ARG A 51 -0.68 7.36 0.69
CA ARG A 51 -1.58 7.01 1.78
C ARG A 51 -1.09 5.81 2.55
N LEU A 52 -1.30 5.84 3.86
CA LEU A 52 -1.15 4.68 4.73
C LEU A 52 -2.50 4.35 5.35
N LEU A 53 -2.91 3.10 5.26
CA LEU A 53 -4.17 2.60 5.82
C LEU A 53 -3.90 1.52 6.87
N GLY A 54 -4.70 1.53 7.92
CA GLY A 54 -4.78 0.45 8.90
C GLY A 54 -6.11 -0.29 8.76
N ALA A 55 -6.06 -1.61 8.85
CA ALA A 55 -7.24 -2.46 8.95
C ALA A 55 -7.47 -2.84 10.40
N TYR A 56 -8.64 -2.51 10.92
CA TYR A 56 -9.02 -2.79 12.31
C TYR A 56 -10.14 -3.84 12.32
N VAL A 57 -9.99 -4.85 13.16
CA VAL A 57 -11.00 -5.88 13.38
C VAL A 57 -11.48 -5.76 14.81
N ASP A 58 -12.77 -5.47 14.98
CA ASP A 58 -13.37 -5.25 16.30
C ASP A 58 -12.58 -4.25 17.16
N GLY A 59 -12.04 -3.22 16.53
CA GLY A 59 -11.28 -2.15 17.16
C GLY A 59 -9.78 -2.40 17.33
N GLU A 60 -9.28 -3.58 16.98
CA GLU A 60 -7.85 -3.92 17.10
C GLU A 60 -7.15 -3.88 15.74
N LEU A 61 -5.93 -3.37 15.69
CA LEU A 61 -5.15 -3.30 14.46
C LEU A 61 -4.77 -4.70 13.98
N ALA A 62 -5.33 -5.10 12.83
CA ALA A 62 -5.11 -6.39 12.21
C ALA A 62 -4.09 -6.36 11.09
N GLY A 63 -3.90 -5.20 10.46
CA GLY A 63 -2.98 -5.07 9.34
C GLY A 63 -2.75 -3.64 8.93
N ILE A 64 -1.78 -3.45 8.06
CA ILE A 64 -1.37 -2.14 7.56
C ILE A 64 -0.94 -2.27 6.11
N GLY A 65 -1.09 -1.21 5.36
CA GLY A 65 -0.60 -1.12 3.99
C GLY A 65 -0.62 0.30 3.50
N GLY A 66 0.33 0.65 2.67
CA GLY A 66 0.44 1.99 2.14
C GLY A 66 0.80 2.00 0.66
N MET A 67 0.82 3.20 0.11
CA MET A 67 1.34 3.44 -1.22
C MET A 67 2.10 4.77 -1.25
N THR A 68 3.18 4.74 -2.00
CA THR A 68 4.01 5.92 -2.26
C THR A 68 4.18 6.13 -3.75
N VAL A 69 4.64 7.31 -4.13
CA VAL A 69 4.99 7.58 -5.53
C VAL A 69 6.05 6.57 -5.99
N GLU A 70 5.80 5.92 -7.15
CA GLU A 70 6.79 5.05 -7.78
C GLU A 70 7.79 5.89 -8.56
N THR A 71 9.02 5.91 -8.08
CA THR A 71 10.07 6.75 -8.67
C THR A 71 10.65 6.20 -9.97
N ALA A 72 10.55 4.88 -10.18
CA ALA A 72 11.07 4.21 -11.36
C ALA A 72 10.10 4.23 -12.55
N MET A 73 8.84 4.57 -12.32
CA MET A 73 7.79 4.59 -13.34
C MET A 73 6.92 5.83 -13.20
N SER A 74 6.92 6.68 -14.22
CA SER A 74 6.08 7.88 -14.26
C SER A 74 4.60 7.51 -14.27
N GLY A 75 3.79 8.24 -13.51
CA GLY A 75 2.34 8.01 -13.44
C GLY A 75 1.93 6.78 -12.63
N ALA A 76 2.80 6.29 -11.76
CA ALA A 76 2.54 5.11 -10.94
C ALA A 76 2.65 5.40 -9.45
N LEU A 77 1.87 4.68 -8.66
CA LEU A 77 2.04 4.53 -7.22
C LEU A 77 2.52 3.11 -6.93
N ARG A 78 3.22 2.93 -5.83
CA ARG A 78 3.75 1.64 -5.41
C ARG A 78 3.17 1.23 -4.06
N MET A 79 2.65 -0.01 -3.96
CA MET A 79 2.27 -0.61 -2.70
C MET A 79 3.50 -0.78 -1.80
N ARG A 80 3.36 -0.36 -0.55
CA ARG A 80 4.43 -0.37 0.44
C ARG A 80 3.93 -0.88 1.78
N ARG A 81 4.82 -1.56 2.52
CA ARG A 81 4.61 -1.87 3.94
C ARG A 81 3.32 -2.65 4.21
N PHE A 82 2.94 -3.51 3.27
CA PHE A 82 1.71 -4.30 3.38
C PHE A 82 1.94 -5.52 4.29
N TYR A 83 1.15 -5.62 5.34
CA TYR A 83 1.27 -6.71 6.30
C TYR A 83 -0.06 -6.97 7.00
N ILE A 84 -0.47 -8.22 7.08
CA ILE A 84 -1.62 -8.68 7.86
C ILE A 84 -1.10 -9.64 8.94
N ARG A 85 -1.55 -9.44 10.17
CA ARG A 85 -1.19 -10.31 11.30
C ARG A 85 -1.52 -11.76 10.97
N PRO A 86 -0.63 -12.73 11.29
CA PRO A 86 -0.86 -14.14 10.95
C PRO A 86 -2.20 -14.69 11.43
N ALA A 87 -2.61 -14.36 12.66
CA ALA A 87 -3.88 -14.79 13.24
C ALA A 87 -5.13 -14.25 12.51
N MET A 88 -4.96 -13.19 11.71
CA MET A 88 -6.04 -12.52 10.98
C MET A 88 -6.08 -12.85 9.49
N ARG A 89 -5.17 -13.67 9.00
CA ARG A 89 -5.12 -14.09 7.59
C ARG A 89 -6.25 -15.05 7.25
N GLY A 90 -6.62 -15.11 5.96
CA GLY A 90 -7.68 -15.98 5.48
C GLY A 90 -9.10 -15.49 5.76
N ARG A 91 -9.27 -14.27 6.18
CA ARG A 91 -10.58 -13.64 6.49
C ARG A 91 -10.97 -12.51 5.53
N GLY A 92 -10.20 -12.31 4.46
CA GLY A 92 -10.47 -11.27 3.49
C GLY A 92 -10.00 -9.86 3.88
N ILE A 93 -9.29 -9.71 5.01
CA ILE A 93 -8.84 -8.39 5.52
C ILE A 93 -7.80 -7.79 4.59
N GLY A 94 -6.82 -8.57 4.15
CA GLY A 94 -5.80 -8.12 3.20
C GLY A 94 -6.40 -7.68 1.87
N ARG A 95 -7.40 -8.41 1.39
CA ARG A 95 -8.14 -8.04 0.18
C ARG A 95 -8.87 -6.70 0.35
N MET A 96 -9.57 -6.51 1.45
CA MET A 96 -10.28 -5.24 1.72
C MET A 96 -9.31 -4.06 1.80
N LEU A 97 -8.18 -4.24 2.47
CA LEU A 97 -7.14 -3.23 2.60
C LEU A 97 -6.54 -2.86 1.24
N ALA A 98 -6.18 -3.85 0.44
CA ALA A 98 -5.61 -3.64 -0.88
C ALA A 98 -6.61 -2.96 -1.82
N LEU A 99 -7.88 -3.38 -1.81
CA LEU A 99 -8.92 -2.76 -2.63
C LEU A 99 -9.18 -1.30 -2.23
N ALA A 100 -9.13 -0.97 -0.95
CA ALA A 100 -9.24 0.42 -0.48
C ALA A 100 -8.08 1.29 -0.98
N LEU A 101 -6.86 0.75 -1.00
CA LEU A 101 -5.70 1.44 -1.57
C LEU A 101 -5.83 1.63 -3.09
N LEU A 102 -6.25 0.60 -3.82
CA LEU A 102 -6.47 0.69 -5.27
C LEU A 102 -7.58 1.68 -5.61
N ASP A 103 -8.65 1.70 -4.85
CA ASP A 103 -9.73 2.67 -5.04
C ASP A 103 -9.24 4.10 -4.87
N HIS A 104 -8.45 4.36 -3.84
CA HIS A 104 -7.80 5.66 -3.66
C HIS A 104 -6.86 6.00 -4.82
N ALA A 105 -6.07 5.06 -5.29
CA ALA A 105 -5.09 5.25 -6.36
C ALA A 105 -5.72 5.71 -7.69
N ARG A 106 -6.95 5.34 -7.96
CA ARG A 106 -7.66 5.68 -9.22
C ARG A 106 -7.74 7.17 -9.49
N SER A 107 -7.77 7.99 -8.45
CA SER A 107 -7.82 9.46 -8.57
C SER A 107 -6.44 10.09 -8.79
N PHE A 108 -5.35 9.33 -8.72
CA PHE A 108 -3.99 9.86 -8.71
C PHE A 108 -3.05 9.28 -9.77
N CYS A 109 -3.31 8.05 -10.24
CA CYS A 109 -2.40 7.38 -11.17
C CYS A 109 -3.14 6.39 -12.05
N ILE A 110 -2.41 5.85 -13.04
CA ILE A 110 -2.92 4.86 -13.99
C ILE A 110 -2.40 3.45 -13.73
N VAL A 111 -1.34 3.32 -12.96
CA VAL A 111 -0.69 2.05 -12.66
C VAL A 111 -0.27 2.01 -11.20
N VAL A 112 -0.47 0.86 -10.58
CA VAL A 112 0.07 0.56 -9.24
C VAL A 112 1.05 -0.60 -9.36
N THR A 113 2.24 -0.43 -8.82
CA THR A 113 3.26 -1.47 -8.76
C THR A 113 3.32 -2.11 -7.37
N VAL A 114 3.85 -3.31 -7.29
CA VAL A 114 4.13 -3.97 -6.02
C VAL A 114 5.35 -4.90 -6.18
N HIS A 115 6.11 -5.04 -5.11
CA HIS A 115 7.14 -6.06 -4.99
C HIS A 115 6.63 -7.18 -4.08
N ALA A 116 6.38 -8.35 -4.67
CA ALA A 116 6.02 -9.55 -3.94
C ALA A 116 7.30 -10.25 -3.46
N GLY A 117 7.46 -10.34 -2.15
CA GLY A 117 8.69 -10.89 -1.56
C GLY A 117 8.79 -12.42 -1.57
N ASN A 118 7.68 -13.12 -1.87
CA ASN A 118 7.61 -14.58 -1.93
C ASN A 118 6.43 -15.03 -2.78
N ASP A 119 6.32 -16.34 -3.01
CA ASP A 119 5.26 -16.92 -3.85
C ASP A 119 3.85 -16.72 -3.28
N GLY A 120 3.71 -16.76 -1.98
CA GLY A 120 2.42 -16.50 -1.32
C GLY A 120 1.94 -15.07 -1.54
N ALA A 121 2.82 -14.11 -1.42
CA ALA A 121 2.53 -12.71 -1.72
C ALA A 121 2.22 -12.52 -3.22
N ALA A 122 2.97 -13.16 -4.11
CA ALA A 122 2.70 -13.12 -5.55
C ALA A 122 1.28 -13.62 -5.86
N ARG A 123 0.89 -14.77 -5.31
CA ARG A 123 -0.47 -15.32 -5.49
C ARG A 123 -1.55 -14.38 -4.96
N PHE A 124 -1.30 -13.75 -3.82
CA PHE A 124 -2.23 -12.77 -3.26
C PHE A 124 -2.46 -11.59 -4.22
N TRP A 125 -1.38 -10.96 -4.70
CA TRP A 125 -1.50 -9.83 -5.61
C TRP A 125 -2.11 -10.23 -6.96
N GLU A 126 -1.75 -11.38 -7.49
CA GLU A 126 -2.33 -11.91 -8.72
C GLU A 126 -3.84 -12.18 -8.57
N SER A 127 -4.29 -12.63 -7.41
CA SER A 127 -5.72 -12.84 -7.13
C SER A 127 -6.53 -11.53 -7.16
N LEU A 128 -5.87 -10.39 -6.98
CA LEU A 128 -6.49 -9.07 -7.07
C LEU A 128 -6.46 -8.48 -8.48
N GLY A 129 -5.75 -9.12 -9.42
CA GLY A 129 -5.62 -8.67 -10.79
C GLY A 129 -4.26 -8.08 -11.15
N PHE A 130 -3.30 -8.08 -10.25
CA PHE A 130 -1.92 -7.72 -10.57
C PHE A 130 -1.33 -8.74 -11.53
N GLN A 131 -0.54 -8.26 -12.49
CA GLN A 131 0.13 -9.11 -13.48
C GLN A 131 1.64 -9.08 -13.26
N PRO A 132 2.34 -10.21 -13.48
CA PRO A 132 3.80 -10.25 -13.42
C PRO A 132 4.43 -9.24 -14.38
N ASP A 133 5.34 -8.43 -13.86
CA ASP A 133 6.13 -7.46 -14.63
C ASP A 133 7.43 -7.14 -13.88
N GLY A 134 8.47 -7.91 -14.12
CA GLY A 134 9.72 -7.86 -13.38
C GLY A 134 10.68 -6.77 -13.84
N ARG A 135 10.21 -5.52 -13.96
CA ARG A 135 11.03 -4.37 -14.34
C ARG A 135 11.20 -3.40 -13.17
N ASP A 136 12.30 -2.66 -13.14
CA ASP A 136 12.49 -1.47 -12.28
C ASP A 136 12.24 -1.70 -10.77
N GLY A 137 12.56 -2.89 -10.26
CA GLY A 137 12.47 -3.19 -8.84
C GLY A 137 11.09 -3.61 -8.33
N HIS A 138 10.07 -3.65 -9.18
CA HIS A 138 8.79 -4.27 -8.86
C HIS A 138 8.66 -5.66 -9.50
N THR A 139 7.73 -6.47 -9.02
CA THR A 139 7.46 -7.81 -9.57
C THR A 139 6.13 -7.89 -10.29
N HIS A 140 5.18 -7.03 -9.93
CA HIS A 140 3.83 -7.02 -10.45
C HIS A 140 3.34 -5.59 -10.65
N LEU A 141 2.40 -5.43 -11.57
CA LEU A 141 1.68 -4.18 -11.76
C LEU A 141 0.18 -4.40 -11.96
N PHE A 142 -0.58 -3.36 -11.67
CA PHE A 142 -2.02 -3.30 -11.86
C PHE A 142 -2.37 -2.05 -12.68
N ALA A 143 -3.01 -2.23 -13.82
CA ALA A 143 -3.48 -1.12 -14.64
C ALA A 143 -4.87 -0.68 -14.15
N LEU A 144 -4.98 0.56 -13.72
CA LEU A 144 -6.23 1.13 -13.24
C LEU A 144 -7.12 1.53 -14.43
N GLN A 145 -8.40 1.16 -14.37
CA GLN A 145 -9.39 1.59 -15.36
C GLN A 145 -10.03 2.90 -14.89
N HIS A 146 -10.04 3.89 -15.77
CA HIS A 146 -10.76 5.13 -15.56
C HIS A 146 -12.12 5.04 -16.27
N HIS A 147 -13.20 5.30 -15.54
CA HIS A 147 -14.46 5.59 -16.18
C HIS A 147 -14.38 7.00 -16.81
N SER A 148 -14.75 7.12 -18.08
CA SER A 148 -14.68 8.34 -18.87
C SER A 148 -15.54 9.53 -18.32
N ASP A 149 -16.32 9.28 -17.28
CA ASP A 149 -17.19 10.27 -16.66
C ASP A 149 -16.68 10.76 -15.27
N ASP A 150 -15.47 10.40 -14.87
CA ASP A 150 -14.92 10.83 -13.58
C ASP A 150 -14.24 12.20 -13.73
N PRO A 151 -14.78 13.27 -13.10
CA PRO A 151 -14.16 14.59 -13.13
C PRO A 151 -12.76 14.64 -12.50
N ALA A 152 -12.35 13.59 -11.77
CA ALA A 152 -11.01 13.44 -11.23
C ALA A 152 -9.96 13.06 -12.30
N ALA A 153 -10.38 12.64 -13.49
CA ALA A 153 -9.47 12.32 -14.59
C ALA A 153 -8.58 13.51 -15.02
N SER A 154 -9.00 14.73 -14.73
CA SER A 154 -8.21 15.94 -15.00
C SER A 154 -6.98 16.10 -14.08
N ASN A 155 -6.90 15.36 -12.99
CA ASN A 155 -5.78 15.43 -12.04
C ASN A 155 -4.64 14.42 -12.34
N LEU A 156 -4.82 13.56 -13.35
CA LEU A 156 -3.79 12.57 -13.75
C LEU A 156 -2.44 13.20 -14.15
N HIS A 157 -2.46 14.45 -14.60
CA HIS A 157 -1.24 15.18 -15.00
C HIS A 157 -0.39 15.61 -13.82
N ARG A 158 -0.87 15.56 -12.59
CA ARG A 158 -0.12 16.02 -11.42
C ARG A 158 0.84 14.96 -10.84
N CYS A 159 0.63 13.70 -11.13
CA CYS A 159 1.57 12.64 -10.73
C CYS A 159 2.80 12.53 -11.65
N VAL A 160 2.84 13.27 -12.75
CA VAL A 160 3.75 12.99 -13.89
C VAL A 160 4.94 13.95 -13.98
N THR A 161 5.05 14.97 -13.16
CA THR A 161 6.22 15.84 -13.23
C THR A 161 7.31 15.40 -12.26
N PRO A 162 8.43 14.80 -12.74
CA PRO A 162 9.63 14.76 -11.95
C PRO A 162 10.12 16.22 -11.80
N ARG A 163 10.32 16.67 -10.59
CA ARG A 163 11.07 17.91 -10.38
C ARG A 163 12.47 17.66 -10.92
N SER A 164 12.82 18.39 -11.95
CA SER A 164 14.22 18.50 -12.40
C SER A 164 15.08 19.02 -11.25
N PRO A 165 16.37 18.59 -11.19
CA PRO A 165 17.31 18.98 -10.14
C PRO A 165 17.52 20.48 -10.09
#